data_c171e7ea58af74ff1f4f955a770b3017
#
_entry.id   c171e7ea58af74ff1f4f955a770b3017
#
_cell.length_a   1.000
_cell.length_b   1.000
_cell.length_c   1.000
_cell.angle_alpha   90.00
_cell.angle_beta   90.00
_cell.angle_gamma   90.00
#
_symmetry.space_group_name_H-M   'P 1'
#
loop_
_entity.id
_entity.type
_entity.pdbx_description
1 polymer ?
#
loop_
_entity_poly.entity_id
_entity_poly.type
_entity_poly.pdbx_seq_one_letter_code
_entity_poly.pdbx_strand_id
1 'polypeptide(L)'
;MQHSSHLTGRAARPVTFRQFSRKGWSLFACLHREVRVGMLSAATLLTAAPCLALHTATLKPSHAEEPLAADTVRLGEANVTASRAPLAADVAARQVVTLTRSDLEAAGVSTVNDLLKLSATVDVRQRGAFGMQTDISIDGGTFDQITLLVNGIPVVNPQTGHNAADFPLNLSDVDRVEILEGAASRVLGSQAFSGAVNIVTRRTTQSAPLEVQLEGGSYATLRGEARTAWTWGQGWEGTASASWQRSDGAVPNSAFSGGKAFATLGRTMPAYRVQLQAGATVNDFGANTFYSAAYPNQWEATRRYLLSAHAETSGRVHLSASASWLRSTDHFQLTRHSTVGENFHRGDVFNLSANAWTQWCGGRTAVGAELRQEDIYSTNLGRPLTEEQYVHIRGEAGRYYTRRDARTNMSYYLEHNVVWRWFTLSAGVMAERNDAIDGRFRFYPGVDLSYRPSAAWRLYASWNRSLRLPSFTDLWYKSPTQEGNVGLRPEENSAWRVGADFTSRPVTLRFKARYQRGTHMID
;
A
#
# COMPACT_ATOMS: atom_id res chain seq x y z
N MET A 1 26.97 -44.83 -59.39
CA MET A 1 25.78 -44.50 -60.19
C MET A 1 24.91 -43.61 -59.33
N GLN A 2 25.11 -42.35 -59.42
CA GLN A 2 24.32 -41.27 -60.03
C GLN A 2 22.81 -41.48 -59.96
N HIS A 3 22.14 -40.64 -59.11
CA HIS A 3 21.13 -39.72 -59.63
C HIS A 3 20.87 -38.62 -58.57
N SER A 4 21.21 -37.41 -59.03
CA SER A 4 20.85 -36.14 -58.42
C SER A 4 19.39 -35.78 -58.71
N SER A 5 18.69 -35.15 -57.78
CA SER A 5 17.56 -34.30 -58.09
C SER A 5 17.58 -33.06 -57.18
N HIS A 6 17.82 -31.92 -57.80
CA HIS A 6 17.66 -30.59 -57.25
C HIS A 6 16.20 -30.33 -56.86
N LEU A 7 15.97 -29.79 -55.64
CA LEU A 7 14.80 -29.00 -55.35
C LEU A 7 15.23 -27.75 -54.55
N THR A 8 15.04 -26.64 -55.20
CA THR A 8 15.31 -25.28 -54.78
C THR A 8 14.38 -24.89 -53.65
N GLY A 9 14.95 -24.72 -52.44
CA GLY A 9 14.27 -24.14 -51.29
C GLY A 9 14.32 -22.62 -51.35
N ARG A 10 13.16 -21.98 -51.45
CA ARG A 10 13.02 -20.54 -51.26
C ARG A 10 13.34 -20.15 -49.84
N ALA A 11 14.35 -19.31 -49.65
CA ALA A 11 14.67 -18.66 -48.41
C ALA A 11 13.52 -17.71 -48.00
N ALA A 12 12.95 -17.95 -46.84
CA ALA A 12 12.05 -17.02 -46.16
C ALA A 12 12.87 -15.82 -45.66
N ARG A 13 12.49 -14.63 -46.06
CA ARG A 13 13.06 -13.36 -45.56
C ARG A 13 12.60 -13.13 -44.14
N PRO A 14 13.47 -12.65 -43.23
CA PRO A 14 13.05 -12.27 -41.88
C PRO A 14 12.18 -11.01 -41.96
N VAL A 15 11.00 -11.07 -41.35
CA VAL A 15 10.12 -9.94 -41.16
C VAL A 15 10.73 -9.08 -40.04
N THR A 16 11.29 -7.94 -40.42
CA THR A 16 11.69 -6.90 -39.51
C THR A 16 10.45 -6.25 -38.90
N PHE A 17 10.17 -6.51 -37.64
CA PHE A 17 9.20 -5.76 -36.88
C PHE A 17 9.72 -4.32 -36.71
N ARG A 18 9.09 -3.40 -37.40
CA ARG A 18 9.25 -1.96 -37.15
C ARG A 18 8.69 -1.67 -35.78
N GLN A 19 9.54 -1.18 -34.88
CA GLN A 19 9.14 -0.51 -33.65
C GLN A 19 8.16 0.61 -33.99
N PHE A 20 6.90 0.40 -33.69
CA PHE A 20 5.92 1.48 -33.63
C PHE A 20 6.13 2.24 -32.32
N SER A 21 6.80 3.35 -32.39
CA SER A 21 6.80 4.37 -31.33
C SER A 21 5.36 4.83 -31.12
N ARG A 22 4.67 4.26 -30.13
CA ARG A 22 3.37 4.74 -29.69
C ARG A 22 3.55 6.08 -28.97
N LYS A 23 3.45 7.17 -29.68
CA LYS A 23 3.06 8.46 -29.13
C LYS A 23 1.56 8.38 -28.80
N GLY A 24 1.23 7.79 -27.66
CA GLY A 24 -0.14 7.74 -27.18
C GLY A 24 -0.44 9.00 -26.37
N TRP A 25 -1.13 9.95 -26.98
CA TRP A 25 -1.82 11.00 -26.25
C TRP A 25 -3.11 10.41 -25.70
N SER A 26 -3.12 9.99 -24.43
CA SER A 26 -4.37 9.66 -23.75
C SER A 26 -4.82 10.84 -22.89
N LEU A 27 -5.61 11.73 -23.48
CA LEU A 27 -6.43 12.68 -22.74
C LEU A 27 -7.64 11.91 -22.17
N PHE A 28 -7.52 11.38 -20.96
CA PHE A 28 -8.67 10.90 -20.20
C PHE A 28 -9.18 12.04 -19.32
N ALA A 29 -10.16 12.77 -19.82
CA ALA A 29 -11.01 13.62 -19.01
C ALA A 29 -12.05 12.73 -18.31
N CYS A 30 -11.81 12.33 -17.06
CA CYS A 30 -12.83 11.71 -16.21
C CYS A 30 -13.63 12.80 -15.51
N LEU A 31 -14.79 13.13 -16.04
CA LEU A 31 -15.83 13.88 -15.30
C LEU A 31 -16.52 12.91 -14.34
N HIS A 32 -16.11 12.92 -13.07
CA HIS A 32 -16.81 12.19 -12.02
C HIS A 32 -17.84 13.13 -11.38
N ARG A 33 -19.10 12.84 -11.62
CA ARG A 33 -20.24 13.47 -10.98
C ARG A 33 -20.72 12.55 -9.86
N GLU A 34 -20.24 12.76 -8.64
CA GLU A 34 -20.86 12.14 -7.46
C GLU A 34 -22.14 12.90 -7.10
N VAL A 35 -23.27 12.39 -7.54
CA VAL A 35 -24.58 12.82 -7.06
C VAL A 35 -24.95 11.92 -5.90
N ARG A 36 -24.85 12.41 -4.68
CA ARG A 36 -25.50 11.75 -3.54
C ARG A 36 -27.01 11.97 -3.66
N VAL A 37 -27.71 10.98 -4.19
CA VAL A 37 -29.16 10.91 -4.14
C VAL A 37 -29.55 10.43 -2.74
N GLY A 38 -30.15 11.31 -1.94
CA GLY A 38 -30.81 10.91 -0.71
C GLY A 38 -32.04 10.06 -1.07
N MET A 39 -32.03 8.79 -0.77
CA MET A 39 -33.20 7.93 -0.85
C MET A 39 -34.19 8.32 0.26
N LEU A 40 -35.27 8.98 -0.11
CA LEU A 40 -36.49 8.95 0.66
C LEU A 40 -37.16 7.58 0.41
N SER A 41 -37.12 6.72 1.40
CA SER A 41 -37.96 5.52 1.42
C SER A 41 -39.35 5.87 1.87
N ALA A 42 -40.30 5.77 0.95
CA ALA A 42 -41.74 5.74 1.26
C ALA A 42 -42.09 4.37 1.85
N ALA A 43 -42.40 4.32 3.13
CA ALA A 43 -43.00 3.15 3.76
C ALA A 43 -44.52 3.35 3.82
N THR A 44 -45.22 2.47 3.17
CA THR A 44 -46.70 2.34 3.21
C THR A 44 -47.18 1.65 4.48
N LEU A 45 -48.12 2.29 5.13
CA LEU A 45 -49.17 1.87 6.07
C LEU A 45 -49.43 0.37 6.30
N LEU A 46 -49.54 -0.01 7.60
CA LEU A 46 -50.77 -0.67 8.11
C LEU A 46 -50.86 -0.58 9.67
N THR A 47 -51.88 0.13 10.11
CA THR A 47 -52.79 0.04 11.26
C THR A 47 -52.51 -0.82 12.48
N ALA A 48 -52.53 -0.24 13.69
CA ALA A 48 -53.55 -0.37 14.72
C ALA A 48 -53.16 0.38 16.02
N ALA A 49 -54.12 1.10 16.56
CA ALA A 49 -54.10 1.95 17.74
C ALA A 49 -54.35 1.14 19.04
N PRO A 50 -54.59 1.78 20.22
CA PRO A 50 -53.83 2.79 20.97
C PRO A 50 -53.62 2.37 22.44
N CYS A 51 -52.72 3.03 23.16
CA CYS A 51 -52.88 3.19 24.60
C CYS A 51 -52.23 4.50 25.09
N LEU A 52 -53.08 5.37 25.63
CA LEU A 52 -52.77 6.62 26.33
C LEU A 52 -51.91 6.35 27.57
N ALA A 53 -50.86 7.15 27.76
CA ALA A 53 -50.48 7.60 29.10
C ALA A 53 -49.87 9.01 28.98
N LEU A 54 -50.62 9.98 29.42
CA LEU A 54 -50.20 11.36 29.69
C LEU A 54 -49.12 11.37 30.79
N HIS A 55 -47.95 11.93 30.49
CA HIS A 55 -47.13 12.54 31.51
C HIS A 55 -46.76 13.94 31.05
N THR A 56 -47.35 14.90 31.73
CA THR A 56 -47.00 16.32 31.68
C THR A 56 -45.65 16.53 32.31
N ALA A 57 -44.64 16.82 31.52
CA ALA A 57 -43.38 17.36 31.99
C ALA A 57 -43.33 18.86 31.66
N THR A 58 -43.31 19.65 32.68
CA THR A 58 -43.16 21.12 32.68
C THR A 58 -41.86 21.53 32.02
N LEU A 59 -41.98 22.27 30.91
CA LEU A 59 -40.88 23.00 30.30
C LEU A 59 -40.49 24.19 31.22
N LYS A 60 -39.32 24.15 31.79
CA LYS A 60 -38.62 25.31 32.32
C LYS A 60 -37.92 26.03 31.16
N PRO A 61 -38.12 27.31 30.94
CA PRO A 61 -37.30 28.10 30.06
C PRO A 61 -36.05 28.51 30.85
N SER A 62 -34.90 28.05 30.44
CA SER A 62 -33.62 28.57 30.91
C SER A 62 -32.58 28.21 29.88
N HIS A 63 -32.02 29.15 29.18
CA HIS A 63 -30.71 29.72 29.44
C HIS A 63 -30.31 30.53 28.22
N ALA A 64 -29.80 31.68 28.52
CA ALA A 64 -29.06 32.53 27.61
C ALA A 64 -28.14 31.72 26.71
N GLU A 65 -28.21 31.97 25.42
CA GLU A 65 -27.21 31.56 24.44
C GLU A 65 -25.88 32.16 24.88
N GLU A 66 -25.05 31.35 25.57
CA GLU A 66 -23.61 31.58 25.53
C GLU A 66 -23.19 31.46 24.07
N PRO A 67 -22.34 32.36 23.56
CA PRO A 67 -21.78 32.19 22.24
C PRO A 67 -21.06 30.85 22.25
N LEU A 68 -21.54 29.91 21.45
CA LEU A 68 -20.81 28.69 21.09
C LEU A 68 -19.40 29.16 20.66
N ALA A 69 -18.47 29.12 21.61
CA ALA A 69 -17.08 29.04 21.25
C ALA A 69 -17.05 27.93 20.21
N ALA A 70 -16.64 28.27 19.00
CA ALA A 70 -16.43 27.34 17.94
C ALA A 70 -15.40 26.33 18.47
N ASP A 71 -15.90 25.31 19.14
CA ASP A 71 -15.20 24.07 19.37
C ASP A 71 -15.08 23.47 17.95
N THR A 72 -14.12 24.03 17.22
CA THR A 72 -13.53 23.33 16.12
C THR A 72 -12.98 22.07 16.78
N VAL A 73 -13.79 21.00 16.76
CA VAL A 73 -13.29 19.64 16.83
C VAL A 73 -12.20 19.62 15.76
N ARG A 74 -10.98 19.89 16.16
CA ARG A 74 -9.79 19.55 15.40
C ARG A 74 -9.84 18.03 15.36
N LEU A 75 -10.52 17.48 14.36
CA LEU A 75 -10.32 16.12 13.89
C LEU A 75 -8.80 16.00 13.82
N GLY A 76 -8.22 15.22 14.73
CA GLY A 76 -6.79 15.21 15.00
C GLY A 76 -6.06 15.29 13.68
N GLU A 77 -5.19 16.30 13.52
CA GLU A 77 -4.52 16.62 12.27
C GLU A 77 -4.00 15.33 11.69
N ALA A 78 -4.64 14.83 10.65
CA ALA A 78 -4.22 13.63 9.97
C ALA A 78 -2.88 13.97 9.32
N ASN A 79 -1.78 13.60 9.97
CA ASN A 79 -0.45 13.77 9.43
C ASN A 79 -0.35 12.89 8.19
N VAL A 80 -0.45 13.52 7.05
CA VAL A 80 -0.44 12.84 5.76
C VAL A 80 0.99 12.50 5.40
N THR A 81 1.21 11.27 4.99
CA THR A 81 2.51 10.74 4.53
C THR A 81 2.98 11.31 3.18
N ALA A 82 2.37 12.38 2.69
CA ALA A 82 2.74 13.02 1.42
C ALA A 82 3.96 13.94 1.51
N SER A 83 4.56 14.10 2.68
CA SER A 83 5.68 15.00 2.94
C SER A 83 6.60 14.43 4.01
N ARG A 84 7.91 14.68 3.89
CA ARG A 84 8.91 14.33 4.91
C ARG A 84 8.78 15.18 6.18
N ALA A 85 8.27 16.40 6.07
CA ALA A 85 7.81 17.20 7.20
C ALA A 85 6.29 17.10 7.29
N PRO A 86 5.70 16.57 8.36
CA PRO A 86 4.26 16.37 8.48
C PRO A 86 3.48 17.64 8.15
N LEU A 87 2.54 17.54 7.22
CA LEU A 87 1.58 18.58 6.85
C LEU A 87 0.17 18.02 7.04
N ALA A 88 -0.76 18.84 7.50
CA ALA A 88 -2.16 18.46 7.53
C ALA A 88 -2.69 18.22 6.10
N ALA A 89 -3.66 17.33 5.94
CA ALA A 89 -4.16 16.93 4.62
C ALA A 89 -4.75 18.11 3.83
N ASP A 90 -5.38 19.04 4.52
CA ASP A 90 -5.98 20.23 3.94
C ASP A 90 -4.96 21.26 3.43
N VAL A 91 -3.74 21.30 3.99
CA VAL A 91 -2.68 22.22 3.55
C VAL A 91 -1.61 21.56 2.68
N ALA A 92 -1.59 20.24 2.59
CA ALA A 92 -0.63 19.54 1.73
C ALA A 92 -0.72 19.98 0.27
N ALA A 93 0.41 20.19 -0.39
CA ALA A 93 0.43 20.53 -1.82
C ALA A 93 -0.10 19.40 -2.69
N ARG A 94 0.17 18.14 -2.31
CA ARG A 94 -0.32 16.94 -3.00
C ARG A 94 -1.69 16.53 -2.50
N GLN A 95 -2.48 15.96 -3.40
CA GLN A 95 -3.74 15.35 -3.04
C GLN A 95 -3.49 13.97 -2.42
N VAL A 96 -4.12 13.74 -1.26
CA VAL A 96 -4.19 12.44 -0.61
C VAL A 96 -5.66 12.11 -0.43
N VAL A 97 -6.05 10.93 -0.88
CA VAL A 97 -7.37 10.37 -0.61
C VAL A 97 -7.30 9.66 0.72
N THR A 98 -8.15 10.03 1.66
CA THR A 98 -8.23 9.39 2.97
C THR A 98 -9.56 8.63 3.07
N LEU A 99 -9.47 7.33 3.31
CA LEU A 99 -10.61 6.48 3.67
C LEU A 99 -10.59 6.31 5.18
N THR A 100 -11.60 6.83 5.84
CA THR A 100 -11.68 6.91 7.29
C THR A 100 -12.29 5.64 7.91
N ARG A 101 -12.21 5.51 9.22
CA ARG A 101 -12.87 4.44 9.96
C ARG A 101 -14.39 4.43 9.72
N SER A 102 -15.02 5.59 9.66
CA SER A 102 -16.46 5.69 9.34
C SER A 102 -16.79 5.20 7.94
N ASP A 103 -15.92 5.43 6.94
CA ASP A 103 -16.11 4.89 5.58
C ASP A 103 -16.02 3.36 5.58
N LEU A 104 -15.08 2.81 6.35
CA LEU A 104 -14.91 1.37 6.53
C LEU A 104 -16.14 0.73 7.16
N GLU A 105 -16.66 1.31 8.24
CA GLU A 105 -17.85 0.81 8.95
C GLU A 105 -19.12 0.93 8.09
N ALA A 106 -19.27 2.04 7.36
CA ALA A 106 -20.41 2.25 6.46
C ALA A 106 -20.39 1.31 5.24
N ALA A 107 -19.21 0.93 4.76
CA ALA A 107 -19.09 0.05 3.60
C ALA A 107 -19.26 -1.44 3.92
N GLY A 108 -19.16 -1.85 5.20
CA GLY A 108 -19.30 -3.24 5.61
C GLY A 108 -18.27 -4.19 4.97
N VAL A 109 -17.05 -3.68 4.71
CA VAL A 109 -15.98 -4.46 4.06
C VAL A 109 -15.37 -5.48 5.01
N SER A 110 -14.88 -6.58 4.46
CA SER A 110 -14.28 -7.68 5.24
C SER A 110 -12.75 -7.65 5.24
N THR A 111 -12.12 -6.93 4.32
CA THR A 111 -10.66 -6.85 4.22
C THR A 111 -10.20 -5.42 3.95
N VAL A 112 -8.91 -5.13 4.25
CA VAL A 112 -8.29 -3.84 3.87
C VAL A 112 -8.30 -3.65 2.35
N ASN A 113 -8.15 -4.74 1.59
CA ASN A 113 -8.17 -4.69 0.13
C ASN A 113 -9.55 -4.29 -0.42
N ASP A 114 -10.64 -4.71 0.23
CA ASP A 114 -11.99 -4.30 -0.14
C ASP A 114 -12.23 -2.81 0.16
N LEU A 115 -11.64 -2.30 1.24
CA LEU A 115 -11.70 -0.87 1.56
C LEU A 115 -11.05 -0.03 0.44
N LEU A 116 -9.93 -0.48 -0.13
CA LEU A 116 -9.26 0.22 -1.23
C LEU A 116 -10.12 0.32 -2.49
N LYS A 117 -11.05 -0.61 -2.73
CA LYS A 117 -12.00 -0.57 -3.84
C LYS A 117 -12.97 0.61 -3.79
N LEU A 118 -13.14 1.25 -2.62
CA LEU A 118 -13.95 2.45 -2.46
C LEU A 118 -13.30 3.69 -3.09
N SER A 119 -12.00 3.64 -3.37
CA SER A 119 -11.30 4.74 -4.04
C SER A 119 -11.37 4.58 -5.55
N ALA A 120 -11.90 5.61 -6.23
CA ALA A 120 -11.99 5.62 -7.70
C ALA A 120 -10.63 5.65 -8.41
N THR A 121 -9.54 5.85 -7.69
CA THR A 121 -8.19 5.98 -8.26
C THR A 121 -7.33 4.73 -8.06
N VAL A 122 -7.86 3.76 -7.35
CA VAL A 122 -7.21 2.48 -7.06
C VAL A 122 -7.93 1.36 -7.78
N ASP A 123 -7.21 0.61 -8.58
CA ASP A 123 -7.68 -0.65 -9.15
C ASP A 123 -7.18 -1.81 -8.27
N VAL A 124 -8.12 -2.63 -7.80
CA VAL A 124 -7.85 -3.75 -6.88
C VAL A 124 -8.35 -5.04 -7.53
N ARG A 125 -7.42 -5.88 -7.93
CA ARG A 125 -7.70 -7.16 -8.57
C ARG A 125 -7.34 -8.30 -7.63
N GLN A 126 -8.35 -8.94 -7.08
CA GLN A 126 -8.21 -10.11 -6.22
C GLN A 126 -8.40 -11.38 -7.05
N ARG A 127 -7.47 -12.33 -6.92
CA ARG A 127 -7.58 -13.65 -7.56
C ARG A 127 -8.31 -14.65 -6.68
N GLY A 128 -8.13 -14.55 -5.37
CA GLY A 128 -8.79 -15.39 -4.38
C GLY A 128 -9.74 -14.62 -3.45
N ALA A 129 -10.54 -15.35 -2.68
CA ALA A 129 -11.37 -14.76 -1.64
C ALA A 129 -10.54 -14.12 -0.52
N PHE A 130 -11.14 -13.22 0.25
CA PHE A 130 -10.57 -12.64 1.47
C PHE A 130 -9.22 -11.94 1.29
N GLY A 131 -8.99 -11.36 0.12
CA GLY A 131 -7.78 -10.60 -0.17
C GLY A 131 -6.58 -11.45 -0.60
N MET A 132 -6.76 -12.75 -0.85
CA MET A 132 -5.68 -13.60 -1.34
C MET A 132 -5.25 -13.16 -2.75
N GLN A 133 -3.93 -13.06 -2.96
CA GLN A 133 -3.34 -12.70 -4.24
C GLN A 133 -3.98 -11.43 -4.83
N THR A 134 -3.79 -10.32 -4.14
CA THR A 134 -4.36 -9.03 -4.54
C THR A 134 -3.31 -8.15 -5.21
N ASP A 135 -3.58 -7.81 -6.44
CA ASP A 135 -2.83 -6.81 -7.20
C ASP A 135 -3.49 -5.45 -7.00
N ILE A 136 -2.75 -4.48 -6.50
CA ILE A 136 -3.20 -3.10 -6.30
C ILE A 136 -2.45 -2.21 -7.27
N SER A 137 -3.16 -1.39 -8.03
CA SER A 137 -2.55 -0.39 -8.89
C SER A 137 -3.18 0.99 -8.72
N ILE A 138 -2.40 2.03 -8.92
CA ILE A 138 -2.81 3.43 -8.81
C ILE A 138 -2.44 4.14 -10.10
N ASP A 139 -3.35 4.96 -10.62
CA ASP A 139 -3.09 5.81 -11.78
C ASP A 139 -2.61 5.06 -13.04
N GLY A 140 -3.03 3.80 -13.22
CA GLY A 140 -2.65 2.97 -14.37
C GLY A 140 -1.20 2.46 -14.31
N GLY A 141 -0.56 2.53 -13.14
CA GLY A 141 0.65 1.77 -12.85
C GLY A 141 0.34 0.29 -12.62
N THR A 142 1.38 -0.50 -12.41
CA THR A 142 1.27 -1.91 -12.04
C THR A 142 1.35 -2.09 -10.52
N PHE A 143 1.07 -3.31 -10.04
CA PHE A 143 1.17 -3.67 -8.63
C PHE A 143 2.60 -3.59 -8.07
N ASP A 144 3.62 -3.68 -8.92
CA ASP A 144 5.03 -3.51 -8.53
C ASP A 144 5.46 -2.02 -8.47
N GLN A 145 4.61 -1.11 -8.94
CA GLN A 145 4.90 0.31 -9.09
C GLN A 145 4.30 1.18 -7.99
N ILE A 146 3.83 0.56 -6.91
CA ILE A 146 3.28 1.25 -5.74
C ILE A 146 4.04 0.89 -4.48
N THR A 147 4.08 1.82 -3.53
CA THR A 147 4.60 1.57 -2.19
C THR A 147 3.46 1.33 -1.22
N LEU A 148 3.51 0.21 -0.50
CA LEU A 148 2.57 -0.11 0.58
C LEU A 148 3.25 0.13 1.93
N LEU A 149 2.54 0.79 2.85
CA LEU A 149 3.07 1.15 4.16
C LEU A 149 2.06 0.79 5.26
N VAL A 150 2.59 0.49 6.44
CA VAL A 150 1.84 0.39 7.70
C VAL A 150 2.45 1.38 8.69
N ASN A 151 1.67 2.38 9.11
CA ASN A 151 2.15 3.48 9.97
C ASN A 151 3.43 4.16 9.41
N GLY A 152 3.50 4.34 8.10
CA GLY A 152 4.67 4.93 7.42
C GLY A 152 5.86 3.98 7.23
N ILE A 153 5.80 2.75 7.70
CA ILE A 153 6.83 1.73 7.52
C ILE A 153 6.57 0.94 6.23
N PRO A 154 7.50 0.89 5.27
CA PRO A 154 7.33 0.14 4.04
C PRO A 154 7.16 -1.37 4.29
N VAL A 155 6.15 -1.96 3.65
CA VAL A 155 5.85 -3.40 3.71
C VAL A 155 5.90 -4.05 2.32
N VAL A 156 6.84 -3.63 1.52
CA VAL A 156 7.00 -4.09 0.13
C VAL A 156 7.75 -5.42 0.09
N ASN A 157 7.33 -6.31 -0.83
CA ASN A 157 8.03 -7.56 -1.10
C ASN A 157 8.92 -7.39 -2.34
N PRO A 158 10.26 -7.47 -2.23
CA PRO A 158 11.16 -7.31 -3.37
C PRO A 158 11.18 -8.51 -4.33
N GLN A 159 10.60 -9.64 -3.94
CA GLN A 159 10.46 -10.81 -4.81
C GLN A 159 9.46 -10.54 -5.92
N THR A 160 8.26 -10.10 -5.54
CA THR A 160 7.12 -9.82 -6.43
C THR A 160 6.10 -8.94 -5.74
N GLY A 161 5.40 -8.09 -6.47
CA GLY A 161 4.29 -7.29 -5.94
C GLY A 161 2.99 -8.05 -5.70
N HIS A 162 2.82 -9.27 -6.25
CA HIS A 162 1.57 -10.04 -6.13
C HIS A 162 1.11 -10.33 -4.70
N ASN A 163 2.05 -10.55 -3.78
CA ASN A 163 1.76 -10.82 -2.37
C ASN A 163 1.93 -9.56 -1.50
N ALA A 164 2.14 -8.39 -2.10
CA ALA A 164 2.43 -7.17 -1.35
C ALA A 164 1.24 -6.70 -0.49
N ALA A 165 0.02 -6.94 -0.96
CA ALA A 165 -1.22 -6.59 -0.28
C ALA A 165 -1.63 -7.54 0.86
N ASP A 166 -0.77 -8.50 1.21
CA ASP A 166 -0.97 -9.40 2.35
C ASP A 166 -0.53 -8.70 3.64
N PHE A 167 -1.32 -7.72 4.08
CA PHE A 167 -0.99 -6.88 5.23
C PHE A 167 -0.98 -7.69 6.52
N PRO A 168 0.12 -7.61 7.33
CA PRO A 168 0.22 -8.34 8.60
C PRO A 168 -0.52 -7.59 9.73
N LEU A 169 -1.80 -7.27 9.51
CA LEU A 169 -2.70 -6.61 10.46
C LEU A 169 -4.15 -6.96 10.16
N ASN A 170 -5.02 -6.75 11.13
CA ASN A 170 -6.45 -6.99 11.05
C ASN A 170 -7.21 -5.72 10.63
N LEU A 171 -8.44 -5.91 10.11
CA LEU A 171 -9.29 -4.78 9.74
C LEU A 171 -9.69 -3.93 10.96
N SER A 172 -9.84 -4.56 12.13
CA SER A 172 -10.12 -3.86 13.40
C SER A 172 -8.99 -2.93 13.84
N ASP A 173 -7.76 -3.17 13.38
CA ASP A 173 -6.61 -2.31 13.68
C ASP A 173 -6.61 -1.01 12.88
N VAL A 174 -7.34 -0.93 11.77
CA VAL A 174 -7.30 0.20 10.83
C VAL A 174 -8.08 1.38 11.37
N ASP A 175 -7.42 2.55 11.47
CA ASP A 175 -8.03 3.86 11.70
C ASP A 175 -8.45 4.51 10.39
N ARG A 176 -7.51 4.58 9.45
CA ARG A 176 -7.71 5.12 8.12
C ARG A 176 -6.71 4.57 7.12
N VAL A 177 -7.02 4.73 5.85
CA VAL A 177 -6.10 4.45 4.75
C VAL A 177 -5.85 5.74 3.98
N GLU A 178 -4.58 6.10 3.83
CA GLU A 178 -4.12 7.24 3.08
C GLU A 178 -3.59 6.78 1.73
N ILE A 179 -4.15 7.30 0.62
CA ILE A 179 -3.76 6.95 -0.74
C ILE A 179 -3.12 8.19 -1.37
N LEU A 180 -1.83 8.10 -1.62
CA LEU A 180 -1.06 9.12 -2.29
C LEU A 180 -0.98 8.78 -3.78
N GLU A 181 -1.57 9.62 -4.60
CA GLU A 181 -1.59 9.42 -6.04
C GLU A 181 -0.35 10.01 -6.71
N GLY A 182 0.15 9.31 -7.74
CA GLY A 182 1.23 9.74 -8.62
C GLY A 182 2.63 9.54 -8.06
N ALA A 183 3.62 9.83 -8.88
CA ALA A 183 5.04 9.70 -8.58
C ALA A 183 5.42 10.32 -7.23
N ALA A 184 5.98 9.54 -6.31
CA ALA A 184 6.21 9.94 -4.92
C ALA A 184 7.60 9.58 -4.38
N SER A 185 8.53 9.16 -5.24
CA SER A 185 9.85 8.69 -4.79
C SER A 185 10.62 9.72 -3.96
N ARG A 186 10.50 11.02 -4.24
CA ARG A 186 11.17 12.07 -3.45
C ARG A 186 10.74 12.10 -1.97
N VAL A 187 9.60 11.50 -1.63
CA VAL A 187 9.07 11.45 -0.26
C VAL A 187 9.15 10.05 0.32
N LEU A 188 8.79 9.02 -0.46
CA LEU A 188 8.57 7.66 0.01
C LEU A 188 9.61 6.63 -0.47
N GLY A 189 10.64 7.07 -1.22
CA GLY A 189 11.70 6.19 -1.69
C GLY A 189 11.41 5.52 -3.04
N SER A 190 12.31 4.62 -3.41
CA SER A 190 12.13 3.75 -4.58
C SER A 190 10.87 2.91 -4.44
N GLN A 191 10.22 2.58 -5.54
CA GLN A 191 8.95 1.87 -5.68
C GLN A 191 7.68 2.75 -5.55
N ALA A 192 7.74 3.99 -5.06
CA ALA A 192 6.64 4.93 -5.16
C ALA A 192 6.55 5.54 -6.57
N PHE A 193 6.51 4.67 -7.59
CA PHE A 193 6.55 5.04 -9.01
C PHE A 193 5.24 5.68 -9.47
N SER A 194 4.10 5.08 -9.14
CA SER A 194 2.76 5.54 -9.52
C SER A 194 1.90 5.98 -8.33
N GLY A 195 2.31 5.69 -7.11
CA GLY A 195 1.60 6.08 -5.90
C GLY A 195 2.02 5.30 -4.67
N ALA A 196 1.28 5.52 -3.58
CA ALA A 196 1.46 4.78 -2.33
C ALA A 196 0.15 4.63 -1.57
N VAL A 197 0.07 3.57 -0.78
CA VAL A 197 -1.01 3.32 0.19
C VAL A 197 -0.41 3.19 1.57
N ASN A 198 -0.84 4.01 2.52
CA ASN A 198 -0.44 3.93 3.92
C ASN A 198 -1.63 3.55 4.79
N ILE A 199 -1.52 2.44 5.48
CA ILE A 199 -2.50 2.00 6.46
C ILE A 199 -2.08 2.55 7.81
N VAL A 200 -2.92 3.41 8.40
CA VAL A 200 -2.70 3.98 9.72
C VAL A 200 -3.55 3.22 10.72
N THR A 201 -2.92 2.76 11.79
CA THR A 201 -3.60 1.96 12.81
C THR A 201 -4.23 2.81 13.90
N ARG A 202 -5.30 2.28 14.51
CA ARG A 202 -6.06 2.93 15.60
C ARG A 202 -5.17 3.10 16.83
N ARG A 203 -5.31 4.25 17.46
CA ARG A 203 -4.72 4.52 18.77
C ARG A 203 -5.59 3.91 19.88
N THR A 204 -5.00 3.68 21.03
CA THR A 204 -5.69 3.12 22.19
C THR A 204 -6.86 3.98 22.67
N THR A 205 -6.73 5.31 22.61
CA THR A 205 -7.78 6.25 23.00
C THR A 205 -9.04 6.21 22.12
N GLN A 206 -8.94 5.62 20.92
CA GLN A 206 -10.04 5.49 19.96
C GLN A 206 -10.64 4.08 19.95
N SER A 207 -10.27 3.24 20.92
CA SER A 207 -10.58 1.81 20.90
C SER A 207 -11.35 1.38 22.13
N ALA A 208 -12.29 0.46 21.95
CA ALA A 208 -12.87 -0.28 23.06
C ALA A 208 -11.78 -1.17 23.72
N PRO A 209 -11.87 -1.43 25.02
CA PRO A 209 -10.91 -2.30 25.72
C PRO A 209 -10.85 -3.71 25.12
N LEU A 210 -11.97 -4.21 24.62
CA LEU A 210 -12.10 -5.50 23.93
C LEU A 210 -13.15 -5.41 22.84
N GLU A 211 -12.79 -5.84 21.65
CA GLU A 211 -13.67 -5.98 20.48
C GLU A 211 -13.58 -7.44 20.02
N VAL A 212 -14.70 -8.10 19.78
CA VAL A 212 -14.78 -9.47 19.25
C VAL A 212 -15.74 -9.47 18.09
N GLN A 213 -15.33 -10.08 16.98
CA GLN A 213 -16.14 -10.24 15.78
C GLN A 213 -16.15 -11.71 15.37
N LEU A 214 -17.33 -12.24 15.10
CA LEU A 214 -17.52 -13.61 14.60
C LEU A 214 -18.40 -13.54 13.36
N GLU A 215 -17.98 -14.20 12.30
CA GLU A 215 -18.70 -14.27 11.03
C GLU A 215 -18.81 -15.71 10.57
N GLY A 216 -19.96 -16.07 9.98
CA GLY A 216 -20.19 -17.36 9.35
C GLY A 216 -20.87 -17.19 8.00
N GLY A 217 -20.59 -18.06 7.06
CA GLY A 217 -21.14 -17.94 5.70
C GLY A 217 -21.14 -19.25 4.92
N SER A 218 -21.54 -19.17 3.66
CA SER A 218 -21.53 -20.28 2.72
C SER A 218 -20.15 -20.91 2.57
N TYR A 219 -20.09 -22.14 2.08
CA TYR A 219 -18.86 -22.91 1.87
C TYR A 219 -18.05 -23.10 3.16
N ALA A 220 -18.74 -23.36 4.28
CA ALA A 220 -18.13 -23.50 5.60
C ALA A 220 -17.21 -22.33 5.98
N THR A 221 -17.55 -21.11 5.50
CA THR A 221 -16.81 -19.91 5.84
C THR A 221 -17.01 -19.58 7.32
N LEU A 222 -15.90 -19.46 8.04
CA LEU A 222 -15.83 -19.02 9.43
C LEU A 222 -14.72 -17.99 9.57
N ARG A 223 -14.99 -16.92 10.32
CA ARG A 223 -14.01 -15.91 10.72
C ARG A 223 -14.22 -15.54 12.16
N GLY A 224 -13.15 -15.48 12.90
CA GLY A 224 -13.10 -14.92 14.24
C GLY A 224 -11.99 -13.90 14.32
N GLU A 225 -12.27 -12.75 14.95
CA GLU A 225 -11.31 -11.68 15.19
C GLU A 225 -11.52 -11.14 16.60
N ALA A 226 -10.43 -10.92 17.33
CA ALA A 226 -10.44 -10.27 18.62
C ALA A 226 -9.37 -9.18 18.67
N ARG A 227 -9.69 -8.04 19.27
CA ARG A 227 -8.79 -6.91 19.47
C ARG A 227 -8.94 -6.36 20.88
N THR A 228 -7.82 -6.04 21.50
CA THR A 228 -7.77 -5.38 22.80
C THR A 228 -6.91 -4.13 22.74
N ALA A 229 -7.22 -3.17 23.60
CA ALA A 229 -6.49 -1.91 23.74
C ALA A 229 -6.43 -1.51 25.20
N TRP A 230 -5.26 -1.05 25.65
CA TRP A 230 -5.02 -0.67 27.03
C TRP A 230 -4.08 0.53 27.15
N THR A 231 -4.27 1.30 28.20
CA THR A 231 -3.36 2.37 28.64
C THR A 231 -2.96 2.13 30.08
N TRP A 232 -1.73 2.50 30.42
CA TRP A 232 -1.27 2.52 31.80
C TRP A 232 -0.38 3.73 32.07
N GLY A 233 -0.09 3.99 33.31
CA GLY A 233 0.55 5.22 33.76
C GLY A 233 1.79 5.64 32.95
N GLN A 234 2.14 6.93 33.03
CA GLN A 234 3.31 7.51 32.36
C GLN A 234 3.31 7.46 30.82
N GLY A 235 2.13 7.57 30.20
CA GLY A 235 1.99 7.70 28.74
C GLY A 235 2.20 6.42 27.95
N TRP A 236 2.14 5.26 28.58
CA TRP A 236 2.18 3.97 27.91
C TRP A 236 0.81 3.60 27.32
N GLU A 237 0.83 3.08 26.13
CA GLU A 237 -0.33 2.55 25.42
C GLU A 237 0.00 1.28 24.66
N GLY A 238 -0.96 0.37 24.51
CA GLY A 238 -0.78 -0.86 23.75
C GLY A 238 -2.06 -1.33 23.12
N THR A 239 -1.92 -2.02 21.98
CA THR A 239 -3.01 -2.73 21.30
C THR A 239 -2.52 -4.10 20.89
N ALA A 240 -3.43 -5.08 20.86
CA ALA A 240 -3.16 -6.39 20.26
C ALA A 240 -4.43 -6.90 19.58
N SER A 241 -4.28 -7.54 18.45
CA SER A 241 -5.35 -8.20 17.71
C SER A 241 -4.91 -9.55 17.18
N ALA A 242 -5.86 -10.46 17.03
CA ALA A 242 -5.65 -11.73 16.38
C ALA A 242 -6.91 -12.13 15.63
N SER A 243 -6.76 -12.74 14.47
CA SER A 243 -7.86 -13.32 13.70
C SER A 243 -7.50 -14.65 13.10
N TRP A 244 -8.51 -15.42 12.85
CA TRP A 244 -8.42 -16.64 12.06
C TRP A 244 -9.65 -16.76 11.16
N GLN A 245 -9.45 -17.30 9.97
CA GLN A 245 -10.51 -17.46 8.98
C GLN A 245 -10.27 -18.70 8.12
N ARG A 246 -11.37 -19.32 7.69
CA ARG A 246 -11.33 -20.45 6.75
C ARG A 246 -12.54 -20.43 5.83
N SER A 247 -12.43 -21.08 4.68
CA SER A 247 -13.54 -21.42 3.80
C SER A 247 -13.17 -22.64 2.95
N ASP A 248 -14.14 -23.46 2.60
CA ASP A 248 -13.93 -24.57 1.65
C ASP A 248 -13.88 -24.06 0.19
N GLY A 249 -14.27 -22.79 -0.03
CA GLY A 249 -14.25 -22.16 -1.35
C GLY A 249 -15.46 -22.48 -2.22
N ALA A 250 -15.81 -21.52 -3.10
CA ALA A 250 -16.98 -21.63 -3.98
C ALA A 250 -16.73 -22.44 -5.25
N VAL A 251 -15.46 -22.63 -5.63
CA VAL A 251 -15.04 -23.39 -6.82
C VAL A 251 -14.02 -24.46 -6.42
N PRO A 252 -13.81 -25.50 -7.24
CA PRO A 252 -12.78 -26.51 -6.97
C PRO A 252 -11.42 -25.85 -6.72
N ASN A 253 -10.65 -26.39 -5.75
CA ASN A 253 -9.33 -25.89 -5.39
C ASN A 253 -9.29 -24.37 -5.06
N SER A 254 -10.28 -23.85 -4.33
CA SER A 254 -10.31 -22.47 -3.81
C SER A 254 -10.50 -22.41 -2.30
N ALA A 255 -10.33 -23.53 -1.60
CA ALA A 255 -10.33 -23.58 -0.15
C ALA A 255 -9.16 -22.76 0.40
N PHE A 256 -9.41 -22.07 1.51
CA PHE A 256 -8.35 -21.35 2.19
C PHE A 256 -8.47 -21.45 3.71
N SER A 257 -7.35 -21.26 4.38
CA SER A 257 -7.24 -21.06 5.82
C SER A 257 -6.13 -20.06 6.10
N GLY A 258 -6.37 -19.13 7.00
CA GLY A 258 -5.37 -18.13 7.32
C GLY A 258 -5.60 -17.45 8.65
N GLY A 259 -4.55 -16.83 9.18
CA GLY A 259 -4.61 -16.08 10.44
C GLY A 259 -3.71 -14.86 10.39
N LYS A 260 -4.07 -13.87 11.19
CA LYS A 260 -3.32 -12.64 11.37
C LYS A 260 -3.19 -12.30 12.84
N ALA A 261 -2.06 -11.71 13.20
CA ALA A 261 -1.86 -11.12 14.51
C ALA A 261 -1.14 -9.78 14.33
N PHE A 262 -1.53 -8.78 15.11
CA PHE A 262 -0.87 -7.48 15.12
C PHE A 262 -0.86 -6.92 16.53
N ALA A 263 0.24 -6.26 16.90
CA ALA A 263 0.37 -5.62 18.21
C ALA A 263 1.18 -4.33 18.09
N THR A 264 0.81 -3.35 18.90
CA THR A 264 1.58 -2.11 19.09
C THR A 264 1.83 -1.87 20.57
N LEU A 265 3.01 -1.32 20.87
CA LEU A 265 3.39 -0.83 22.18
C LEU A 265 4.00 0.55 22.00
N GLY A 266 3.44 1.56 22.62
CA GLY A 266 3.89 2.94 22.51
C GLY A 266 4.06 3.64 23.84
N ARG A 267 4.90 4.65 23.83
CA ARG A 267 5.02 5.62 24.92
C ARG A 267 5.05 7.02 24.35
N THR A 268 4.11 7.84 24.80
CA THR A 268 3.99 9.24 24.41
C THR A 268 4.29 10.12 25.60
N MET A 269 5.31 10.98 25.45
CA MET A 269 5.72 11.97 26.44
C MET A 269 5.74 13.36 25.75
N PRO A 270 5.72 14.48 26.48
CA PRO A 270 5.76 15.80 25.85
C PRO A 270 6.95 16.04 24.91
N ALA A 271 8.10 15.44 25.21
CA ALA A 271 9.34 15.63 24.45
C ALA A 271 9.57 14.58 23.36
N TYR A 272 8.94 13.40 23.43
CA TYR A 272 9.16 12.32 22.49
C TYR A 272 8.00 11.33 22.43
N ARG A 273 7.94 10.59 21.34
CA ARG A 273 7.11 9.42 21.17
C ARG A 273 7.95 8.26 20.68
N VAL A 274 7.74 7.08 21.24
CA VAL A 274 8.34 5.82 20.78
C VAL A 274 7.22 4.83 20.55
N GLN A 275 7.30 4.07 19.45
CA GLN A 275 6.32 3.03 19.12
C GLN A 275 7.05 1.80 18.59
N LEU A 276 6.71 0.65 19.13
CA LEU A 276 7.04 -0.67 18.58
C LEU A 276 5.79 -1.26 17.95
N GLN A 277 5.96 -1.98 16.87
CA GLN A 277 4.89 -2.76 16.25
C GLN A 277 5.40 -4.10 15.77
N ALA A 278 4.56 -5.12 15.90
CA ALA A 278 4.80 -6.46 15.40
C ALA A 278 3.55 -6.97 14.70
N GLY A 279 3.71 -7.61 13.56
CA GLY A 279 2.62 -8.17 12.77
C GLY A 279 2.99 -9.49 12.15
N ALA A 280 2.00 -10.36 12.01
CA ALA A 280 2.15 -11.65 11.34
C ALA A 280 0.90 -11.97 10.53
N THR A 281 1.09 -12.56 9.35
CA THR A 281 0.02 -13.21 8.58
C THR A 281 0.50 -14.56 8.08
N VAL A 282 -0.39 -15.53 8.11
CA VAL A 282 -0.17 -16.88 7.62
C VAL A 282 -1.39 -17.28 6.79
N ASN A 283 -1.17 -17.76 5.57
CA ASN A 283 -2.23 -18.18 4.66
C ASN A 283 -1.83 -19.48 3.98
N ASP A 284 -2.82 -20.36 3.78
CA ASP A 284 -2.75 -21.56 2.98
C ASP A 284 -3.99 -21.62 2.09
N PHE A 285 -3.82 -21.68 0.77
CA PHE A 285 -4.96 -21.60 -0.14
C PHE A 285 -4.74 -22.38 -1.44
N GLY A 286 -5.84 -22.88 -1.98
CA GLY A 286 -5.90 -23.37 -3.35
C GLY A 286 -5.90 -22.17 -4.30
N ALA A 287 -5.02 -22.21 -5.27
CA ALA A 287 -4.80 -21.13 -6.24
C ALA A 287 -5.33 -21.51 -7.62
N ASN A 288 -6.63 -21.86 -7.70
CA ASN A 288 -7.27 -22.30 -8.93
C ASN A 288 -7.07 -21.25 -10.04
N THR A 289 -6.27 -21.62 -11.05
CA THR A 289 -6.00 -20.79 -12.25
C THR A 289 -5.37 -19.42 -12.00
N PHE A 290 -4.77 -19.17 -10.82
CA PHE A 290 -4.24 -17.84 -10.46
C PHE A 290 -3.16 -17.36 -11.43
N TYR A 291 -2.27 -18.25 -11.85
CA TYR A 291 -1.15 -17.92 -12.72
C TYR A 291 -1.33 -18.42 -14.17
N SER A 292 -2.17 -19.44 -14.36
CA SER A 292 -2.45 -20.00 -15.68
C SER A 292 -3.74 -20.82 -15.67
N ALA A 293 -4.59 -20.61 -16.68
CA ALA A 293 -5.81 -21.39 -16.86
C ALA A 293 -5.54 -22.88 -17.12
N ALA A 294 -4.33 -23.22 -17.56
CA ALA A 294 -3.94 -24.63 -17.80
C ALA A 294 -3.72 -25.42 -16.51
N TYR A 295 -3.56 -24.76 -15.36
CA TYR A 295 -3.23 -25.38 -14.07
C TYR A 295 -4.26 -25.02 -12.99
N PRO A 296 -5.43 -25.71 -12.96
CA PRO A 296 -6.47 -25.40 -11.97
C PRO A 296 -6.15 -25.93 -10.55
N ASN A 297 -5.14 -26.76 -10.40
CA ASN A 297 -4.78 -27.40 -9.13
C ASN A 297 -3.55 -26.78 -8.46
N GLN A 298 -3.25 -25.51 -8.75
CA GLN A 298 -2.18 -24.78 -8.06
C GLN A 298 -2.51 -24.60 -6.58
N TRP A 299 -1.47 -24.56 -5.75
CA TRP A 299 -1.59 -24.30 -4.32
C TRP A 299 -0.47 -23.40 -3.86
N GLU A 300 -0.75 -22.59 -2.83
CA GLU A 300 0.23 -21.67 -2.28
C GLU A 300 0.06 -21.50 -0.77
N ALA A 301 1.17 -21.38 -0.06
CA ALA A 301 1.22 -21.00 1.34
C ALA A 301 2.13 -19.79 1.52
N THR A 302 1.59 -18.72 2.09
CA THR A 302 2.33 -17.49 2.37
C THR A 302 2.46 -17.25 3.86
N ARG A 303 3.61 -16.71 4.28
CA ARG A 303 3.86 -16.28 5.66
C ARG A 303 4.56 -14.93 5.61
N ARG A 304 4.10 -14.00 6.43
CA ARG A 304 4.68 -12.68 6.50
C ARG A 304 4.83 -12.21 7.94
N TYR A 305 5.98 -11.64 8.27
CA TYR A 305 6.29 -11.15 9.61
C TYR A 305 6.87 -9.76 9.52
N LEU A 306 6.32 -8.84 10.29
CA LEU A 306 6.77 -7.45 10.42
C LEU A 306 7.19 -7.19 11.86
N LEU A 307 8.35 -6.59 12.04
CA LEU A 307 8.78 -6.00 13.30
C LEU A 307 9.33 -4.61 13.00
N SER A 308 8.88 -3.60 13.72
CA SER A 308 9.44 -2.26 13.57
C SER A 308 9.42 -1.45 14.85
N ALA A 309 10.35 -0.51 14.91
CA ALA A 309 10.47 0.51 15.94
C ALA A 309 10.48 1.88 15.26
N HIS A 310 9.75 2.82 15.84
CA HIS A 310 9.73 4.22 15.43
C HIS A 310 9.89 5.11 16.66
N ALA A 311 10.68 6.15 16.53
CA ALA A 311 10.86 7.17 17.54
C ALA A 311 10.83 8.55 16.90
N GLU A 312 10.18 9.50 17.56
CA GLU A 312 10.13 10.90 17.14
C GLU A 312 10.26 11.84 18.34
N THR A 313 10.82 13.02 18.10
CA THR A 313 10.97 14.06 19.12
C THR A 313 10.08 15.26 18.83
N SER A 314 9.67 15.94 19.90
CA SER A 314 8.97 17.22 19.83
C SER A 314 9.95 18.34 20.18
N GLY A 315 10.07 19.40 19.36
CA GLY A 315 10.98 20.50 19.62
C GLY A 315 11.10 21.43 18.41
N ARG A 316 12.06 22.36 18.43
CA ARG A 316 12.31 23.25 17.28
C ARG A 316 12.83 22.48 16.08
N VAL A 317 13.67 21.50 16.32
CA VAL A 317 14.08 20.50 15.33
C VAL A 317 13.40 19.19 15.73
N HIS A 318 12.56 18.70 14.84
CA HIS A 318 11.91 17.42 14.99
C HIS A 318 12.80 16.34 14.37
N LEU A 319 13.13 15.35 15.17
CA LEU A 319 13.89 14.19 14.72
C LEU A 319 12.97 12.99 14.71
N SER A 320 13.06 12.17 13.67
CA SER A 320 12.42 10.86 13.66
C SER A 320 13.37 9.81 13.13
N ALA A 321 13.29 8.61 13.68
CA ALA A 321 14.05 7.46 13.23
C ALA A 321 13.15 6.24 13.25
N SER A 322 13.32 5.35 12.27
CA SER A 322 12.66 4.06 12.26
C SER A 322 13.61 2.96 11.82
N ALA A 323 13.40 1.79 12.40
CA ALA A 323 14.05 0.54 12.02
C ALA A 323 12.95 -0.50 11.80
N SER A 324 13.05 -1.30 10.73
CA SER A 324 12.09 -2.36 10.48
C SER A 324 12.76 -3.59 9.86
N TRP A 325 12.14 -4.72 10.14
CA TRP A 325 12.42 -5.99 9.51
C TRP A 325 11.11 -6.60 9.02
N LEU A 326 11.10 -6.97 7.75
CA LEU A 326 9.99 -7.67 7.10
C LEU A 326 10.52 -8.97 6.54
N ARG A 327 9.93 -10.09 6.92
CA ARG A 327 10.16 -11.39 6.30
C ARG A 327 8.92 -11.85 5.58
N SER A 328 9.08 -12.26 4.33
CA SER A 328 8.03 -12.91 3.52
C SER A 328 8.53 -14.28 3.09
N THR A 329 7.71 -15.32 3.23
CA THR A 329 8.00 -16.63 2.68
C THR A 329 6.80 -17.09 1.89
N ASP A 330 7.04 -17.77 0.79
CA ASP A 330 6.03 -18.47 0.04
C ASP A 330 6.50 -19.86 -0.35
N HIS A 331 5.55 -20.78 -0.40
CA HIS A 331 5.67 -22.13 -0.88
C HIS A 331 4.59 -22.31 -1.95
N PHE A 332 5.00 -22.47 -3.19
CA PHE A 332 4.13 -22.61 -4.33
C PHE A 332 4.24 -24.02 -4.92
N GLN A 333 3.10 -24.63 -5.26
CA GLN A 333 3.01 -25.89 -6.00
C GLN A 333 2.21 -25.68 -7.30
N LEU A 334 2.80 -25.99 -8.44
CA LEU A 334 2.12 -25.93 -9.74
C LEU A 334 0.93 -26.90 -9.81
N THR A 335 1.08 -28.05 -9.19
CA THR A 335 -0.01 -29.01 -8.92
C THR A 335 0.09 -29.40 -7.46
N ARG A 336 -0.98 -29.23 -6.72
CA ARG A 336 -1.05 -29.52 -5.29
C ARG A 336 -0.59 -30.94 -4.99
N HIS A 337 0.25 -31.12 -3.97
CA HIS A 337 0.91 -32.37 -3.56
C HIS A 337 1.93 -32.91 -4.57
N SER A 338 2.33 -32.14 -5.56
CA SER A 338 3.38 -32.50 -6.50
C SER A 338 4.64 -31.66 -6.28
N THR A 339 5.80 -32.30 -6.43
CA THR A 339 7.09 -31.62 -6.37
C THR A 339 7.51 -31.02 -7.72
N VAL A 340 6.77 -31.32 -8.80
CA VAL A 340 7.04 -30.77 -10.14
C VAL A 340 6.57 -29.32 -10.18
N GLY A 341 7.48 -28.41 -10.47
CA GLY A 341 7.21 -26.97 -10.47
C GLY A 341 7.00 -26.37 -9.08
N GLU A 342 7.45 -27.06 -8.03
CA GLU A 342 7.38 -26.58 -6.65
C GLU A 342 8.51 -25.58 -6.38
N ASN A 343 8.15 -24.45 -5.75
CA ASN A 343 9.07 -23.37 -5.44
C ASN A 343 8.94 -22.91 -4.00
N PHE A 344 10.08 -22.54 -3.41
CA PHE A 344 10.15 -21.95 -2.08
C PHE A 344 10.94 -20.66 -2.14
N HIS A 345 10.42 -19.61 -1.53
CA HIS A 345 11.08 -18.32 -1.43
C HIS A 345 11.07 -17.81 0.01
N ARG A 346 12.13 -17.11 0.39
CA ARG A 346 12.22 -16.34 1.62
C ARG A 346 12.88 -15.00 1.33
N GLY A 347 12.11 -13.94 1.41
CA GLY A 347 12.62 -12.57 1.33
C GLY A 347 12.77 -11.97 2.72
N ASP A 348 13.89 -11.29 2.98
CA ASP A 348 14.13 -10.49 4.16
C ASP A 348 14.42 -9.04 3.72
N VAL A 349 13.72 -8.08 4.32
CA VAL A 349 13.95 -6.64 4.10
C VAL A 349 14.24 -5.98 5.43
N PHE A 350 15.43 -5.37 5.54
CA PHE A 350 15.82 -4.52 6.66
C PHE A 350 15.79 -3.08 6.19
N ASN A 351 15.09 -2.22 6.91
CA ASN A 351 15.03 -0.80 6.62
C ASN A 351 15.40 0.01 7.86
N LEU A 352 16.30 0.97 7.67
CA LEU A 352 16.67 1.97 8.67
C LEU A 352 16.49 3.34 8.04
N SER A 353 15.70 4.20 8.67
CA SER A 353 15.51 5.58 8.21
C SER A 353 15.69 6.58 9.34
N ALA A 354 16.22 7.74 8.99
CA ALA A 354 16.31 8.89 9.87
C ALA A 354 15.85 10.14 9.12
N ASN A 355 15.09 11.00 9.78
CA ASN A 355 14.57 12.22 9.21
C ASN A 355 14.63 13.33 10.26
N ALA A 356 14.98 14.54 9.81
CA ALA A 356 14.98 15.73 10.61
C ALA A 356 14.23 16.83 9.88
N TRP A 357 13.38 17.58 10.58
CA TRP A 357 12.73 18.75 9.99
C TRP A 357 12.61 19.90 10.98
N THR A 358 12.55 21.09 10.45
CA THR A 358 12.36 22.31 11.24
C THR A 358 11.49 23.30 10.49
N GLN A 359 10.77 24.11 11.25
CA GLN A 359 10.02 25.24 10.72
C GLN A 359 10.73 26.54 11.02
N TRP A 360 10.81 27.40 10.00
CA TRP A 360 11.42 28.73 10.08
C TRP A 360 10.62 29.72 9.23
N CYS A 361 11.02 30.99 9.16
CA CYS A 361 10.24 32.02 8.46
C CYS A 361 10.03 31.74 6.96
N GLY A 362 10.91 30.98 6.30
CA GLY A 362 10.77 30.58 4.89
C GLY A 362 9.92 29.33 4.66
N GLY A 363 9.49 28.61 5.72
CA GLY A 363 8.70 27.38 5.59
C GLY A 363 9.21 26.23 6.43
N ARG A 364 8.94 24.99 5.99
CA ARG A 364 9.43 23.75 6.63
C ARG A 364 10.47 23.09 5.74
N THR A 365 11.64 22.84 6.28
CA THR A 365 12.71 22.10 5.60
C THR A 365 12.90 20.75 6.27
N ALA A 366 12.92 19.69 5.49
CA ALA A 366 13.21 18.33 5.92
C ALA A 366 14.43 17.78 5.20
N VAL A 367 15.25 17.02 5.92
CA VAL A 367 16.34 16.19 5.39
C VAL A 367 16.19 14.78 5.94
N GLY A 368 16.54 13.79 5.15
CA GLY A 368 16.43 12.41 5.60
C GLY A 368 17.40 11.49 4.87
N ALA A 369 17.62 10.34 5.48
CA ALA A 369 18.39 9.25 4.90
C ALA A 369 17.68 7.92 5.17
N GLU A 370 17.82 7.00 4.23
CA GLU A 370 17.28 5.65 4.32
C GLU A 370 18.31 4.65 3.82
N LEU A 371 18.49 3.56 4.56
CA LEU A 371 19.24 2.39 4.18
C LEU A 371 18.30 1.20 4.15
N ARG A 372 18.15 0.57 3.00
CA ARG A 372 17.31 -0.62 2.83
C ARG A 372 18.12 -1.75 2.22
N GLN A 373 18.18 -2.85 2.93
CA GLN A 373 18.78 -4.09 2.48
C GLN A 373 17.69 -5.10 2.17
N GLU A 374 17.75 -5.67 0.98
CA GLU A 374 16.84 -6.70 0.47
C GLU A 374 17.63 -7.97 0.19
N ASP A 375 17.15 -9.09 0.71
CA ASP A 375 17.77 -10.41 0.56
C ASP A 375 16.72 -11.43 0.15
N ILE A 376 17.01 -12.31 -0.80
CA ILE A 376 16.14 -13.42 -1.18
C ILE A 376 16.94 -14.73 -1.18
N TYR A 377 16.40 -15.72 -0.48
CA TYR A 377 16.76 -17.13 -0.62
C TYR A 377 15.64 -17.86 -1.36
N SER A 378 16.01 -18.67 -2.34
CA SER A 378 15.05 -19.29 -3.23
C SER A 378 15.51 -20.64 -3.75
N THR A 379 14.56 -21.42 -4.25
CA THR A 379 14.87 -22.62 -5.02
C THR A 379 15.07 -22.34 -6.52
N ASN A 380 14.57 -21.17 -7.03
CA ASN A 380 14.64 -20.84 -8.46
C ASN A 380 15.05 -19.39 -8.78
N LEU A 381 15.00 -18.46 -7.82
CA LEU A 381 15.40 -17.06 -8.01
C LEU A 381 16.77 -16.78 -7.38
N GLY A 382 17.61 -16.01 -8.07
CA GLY A 382 18.93 -15.62 -7.57
C GLY A 382 20.08 -16.45 -8.14
N ARG A 383 21.29 -16.12 -7.70
CA ARG A 383 22.52 -16.79 -8.10
C ARG A 383 22.63 -18.15 -7.40
N PRO A 384 23.09 -19.19 -8.09
CA PRO A 384 23.33 -20.49 -7.48
C PRO A 384 24.28 -20.39 -6.29
N LEU A 385 23.96 -21.08 -5.22
CA LEU A 385 24.83 -21.30 -4.05
C LEU A 385 25.64 -22.60 -4.24
N THR A 386 26.77 -22.73 -3.55
CA THR A 386 27.46 -24.01 -3.38
C THR A 386 26.72 -24.87 -2.37
N GLU A 387 26.89 -26.19 -2.40
CA GLU A 387 26.20 -27.11 -1.47
C GLU A 387 26.45 -26.75 0.00
N GLU A 388 27.66 -26.27 0.33
CA GLU A 388 28.02 -25.82 1.68
C GLU A 388 27.24 -24.56 2.13
N GLN A 389 26.73 -23.77 1.18
CA GLN A 389 25.97 -22.54 1.42
C GLN A 389 24.45 -22.76 1.40
N TYR A 390 24.00 -24.00 1.14
CA TYR A 390 22.58 -24.30 1.11
C TYR A 390 21.95 -24.04 2.48
N VAL A 391 20.79 -23.40 2.48
CA VAL A 391 20.06 -23.09 3.71
C VAL A 391 18.83 -23.99 3.80
N HIS A 392 18.73 -24.75 4.87
CA HIS A 392 17.59 -25.65 5.11
C HIS A 392 16.26 -24.87 5.18
N ILE A 393 15.25 -25.37 4.50
CA ILE A 393 13.90 -24.79 4.54
C ILE A 393 13.20 -25.28 5.79
N ARG A 394 12.88 -24.34 6.69
CA ARG A 394 12.27 -24.67 7.97
C ARG A 394 10.91 -25.36 7.80
N GLY A 395 10.76 -26.54 8.38
CA GLY A 395 9.53 -27.34 8.31
C GLY A 395 9.50 -28.33 7.13
N GLU A 396 10.52 -28.31 6.23
CA GLU A 396 10.58 -29.15 5.03
C GLU A 396 11.80 -30.07 5.12
N ALA A 397 11.57 -31.36 5.39
CA ALA A 397 12.65 -32.33 5.53
C ALA A 397 13.44 -32.51 4.23
N GLY A 398 14.77 -32.36 4.29
CA GLY A 398 15.66 -32.56 3.16
C GLY A 398 15.54 -31.52 2.04
N ARG A 399 14.88 -30.38 2.29
CA ARG A 399 14.72 -29.30 1.32
C ARG A 399 15.58 -28.10 1.68
N TYR A 400 16.15 -27.44 0.66
CA TYR A 400 17.09 -26.33 0.83
C TYR A 400 16.80 -25.21 -0.16
N TYR A 401 17.03 -23.98 0.27
CA TYR A 401 17.24 -22.86 -0.65
C TYR A 401 18.62 -23.04 -1.30
N THR A 402 18.63 -23.11 -2.61
CA THR A 402 19.85 -23.37 -3.42
C THR A 402 20.35 -22.14 -4.16
N ARG A 403 19.61 -21.03 -4.04
CA ARG A 403 19.92 -19.76 -4.70
C ARG A 403 19.74 -18.60 -3.73
N ARG A 404 20.48 -17.52 -4.00
CA ARG A 404 20.40 -16.27 -3.24
C ARG A 404 20.70 -15.08 -4.12
N ASP A 405 20.03 -13.96 -3.85
CA ASP A 405 20.45 -12.64 -4.31
C ASP A 405 20.19 -11.59 -3.22
N ALA A 406 20.94 -10.48 -3.25
CA ALA A 406 20.79 -9.41 -2.28
C ALA A 406 21.19 -8.08 -2.90
N ARG A 407 20.59 -6.99 -2.39
CA ARG A 407 20.94 -5.62 -2.79
C ARG A 407 20.72 -4.63 -1.67
N THR A 408 21.50 -3.55 -1.71
CA THR A 408 21.42 -2.46 -0.75
C THR A 408 21.04 -1.17 -1.47
N ASN A 409 20.01 -0.51 -0.95
CA ASN A 409 19.54 0.79 -1.42
C ASN A 409 19.91 1.85 -0.38
N MET A 410 20.50 2.96 -0.82
CA MET A 410 20.79 4.13 -0.01
C MET A 410 20.09 5.33 -0.63
N SER A 411 19.24 5.99 0.14
CA SER A 411 18.49 7.16 -0.31
C SER A 411 18.72 8.34 0.63
N TYR A 412 18.90 9.53 0.06
CA TYR A 412 18.99 10.80 0.77
C TYR A 412 17.92 11.74 0.27
N TYR A 413 17.29 12.47 1.17
CA TYR A 413 16.14 13.31 0.87
C TYR A 413 16.39 14.74 1.33
N LEU A 414 15.97 15.67 0.49
CA LEU A 414 15.84 17.09 0.83
C LEU A 414 14.46 17.54 0.36
N GLU A 415 13.69 18.13 1.25
CA GLU A 415 12.38 18.68 0.94
C GLU A 415 12.21 20.05 1.61
N HIS A 416 11.59 20.98 0.90
CA HIS A 416 11.20 22.27 1.43
C HIS A 416 9.74 22.56 1.10
N ASN A 417 8.95 22.92 2.13
CA ASN A 417 7.53 23.21 2.04
C ASN A 417 7.29 24.65 2.46
N VAL A 418 6.73 25.46 1.56
CA VAL A 418 6.25 26.81 1.84
C VAL A 418 4.73 26.74 1.93
N VAL A 419 4.18 27.08 3.10
CA VAL A 419 2.74 27.18 3.32
C VAL A 419 2.39 28.64 3.53
N TRP A 420 1.60 29.18 2.62
CA TRP A 420 1.09 30.55 2.74
C TRP A 420 -0.43 30.54 2.62
N ARG A 421 -1.06 31.59 3.05
CA ARG A 421 -2.52 31.75 3.16
C ARG A 421 -3.35 31.08 2.03
N TRP A 422 -2.89 31.23 0.79
CA TRP A 422 -3.61 30.81 -0.40
C TRP A 422 -2.94 29.66 -1.16
N PHE A 423 -1.69 29.41 -0.91
CA PHE A 423 -0.98 28.36 -1.64
C PHE A 423 0.00 27.60 -0.76
N THR A 424 0.27 26.39 -1.18
CA THR A 424 1.34 25.55 -0.64
C THR A 424 2.22 25.10 -1.78
N LEU A 425 3.52 25.34 -1.65
CA LEU A 425 4.55 24.84 -2.55
C LEU A 425 5.38 23.81 -1.80
N SER A 426 5.56 22.63 -2.40
CA SER A 426 6.47 21.58 -1.91
C SER A 426 7.48 21.26 -3.00
N ALA A 427 8.76 21.43 -2.74
CA ALA A 427 9.83 21.09 -3.65
C ALA A 427 10.84 20.20 -2.96
N GLY A 428 11.42 19.25 -3.68
CA GLY A 428 12.41 18.36 -3.08
C GLY A 428 13.10 17.47 -4.09
N VAL A 429 14.08 16.73 -3.60
CA VAL A 429 14.85 15.78 -4.38
C VAL A 429 15.19 14.57 -3.51
N MET A 430 15.15 13.39 -4.11
CA MET A 430 15.77 12.18 -3.59
C MET A 430 17.01 11.86 -4.42
N ALA A 431 18.12 11.55 -3.74
CA ALA A 431 19.31 10.96 -4.33
C ALA A 431 19.35 9.50 -3.92
N GLU A 432 19.36 8.57 -4.86
CA GLU A 432 19.38 7.13 -4.61
C GLU A 432 20.56 6.45 -5.26
N ARG A 433 21.11 5.47 -4.55
CA ARG A 433 22.18 4.59 -4.99
C ARG A 433 21.80 3.14 -4.67
N ASN A 434 21.92 2.26 -5.66
CA ASN A 434 21.75 0.82 -5.52
C ASN A 434 23.04 0.10 -5.90
N ASP A 435 23.51 -0.82 -5.07
CA ASP A 435 24.79 -1.53 -5.25
C ASP A 435 24.71 -2.65 -6.32
N ALA A 436 23.52 -3.21 -6.55
CA ALA A 436 23.31 -4.27 -7.54
C ALA A 436 23.21 -3.76 -8.99
N ILE A 437 23.11 -2.44 -9.21
CA ILE A 437 23.01 -1.86 -10.56
C ILE A 437 24.40 -1.37 -11.00
N ASP A 438 24.75 -0.13 -10.64
CA ASP A 438 26.04 0.47 -11.04
C ASP A 438 26.66 1.31 -9.92
N GLY A 439 26.04 1.32 -8.74
CA GLY A 439 26.51 2.03 -7.57
C GLY A 439 26.58 3.55 -7.71
N ARG A 440 25.96 4.15 -8.74
CA ARG A 440 25.93 5.60 -8.96
C ARG A 440 24.69 6.22 -8.33
N PHE A 441 24.82 7.47 -7.90
CA PHE A 441 23.67 8.24 -7.46
C PHE A 441 22.81 8.67 -8.65
N ARG A 442 21.50 8.48 -8.51
CA ARG A 442 20.46 8.99 -9.40
C ARG A 442 19.57 9.98 -8.64
N PHE A 443 19.07 10.99 -9.34
CA PHE A 443 18.33 12.08 -8.70
C PHE A 443 16.88 12.12 -9.19
N TYR A 444 15.96 12.19 -8.24
CA TYR A 444 14.51 12.19 -8.47
C TYR A 444 13.90 13.45 -7.85
N PRO A 445 13.96 14.59 -8.58
CA PRO A 445 13.37 15.85 -8.15
C PRO A 445 11.85 15.83 -8.31
N GLY A 446 11.18 16.75 -7.60
CA GLY A 446 9.77 16.99 -7.78
C GLY A 446 9.32 18.30 -7.15
N VAL A 447 8.24 18.83 -7.70
CA VAL A 447 7.58 20.06 -7.24
C VAL A 447 6.07 19.84 -7.27
N ASP A 448 5.40 20.24 -6.21
CA ASP A 448 3.95 20.24 -6.09
C ASP A 448 3.47 21.61 -5.64
N LEU A 449 2.42 22.11 -6.27
CA LEU A 449 1.78 23.39 -5.98
C LEU A 449 0.29 23.16 -5.73
N SER A 450 -0.25 23.75 -4.69
CA SER A 450 -1.70 23.83 -4.42
C SER A 450 -2.07 25.27 -4.17
N TYR A 451 -3.12 25.78 -4.83
CA TYR A 451 -3.67 27.10 -4.67
C TYR A 451 -5.14 27.02 -4.28
N ARG A 452 -5.52 27.70 -3.21
CA ARG A 452 -6.88 27.71 -2.65
C ARG A 452 -7.44 29.12 -2.64
N PRO A 453 -8.02 29.59 -3.74
CA PRO A 453 -8.60 30.94 -3.82
C PRO A 453 -9.79 31.13 -2.88
N SER A 454 -10.47 30.06 -2.48
CA SER A 454 -11.57 30.06 -1.53
C SER A 454 -11.71 28.72 -0.83
N ALA A 455 -12.58 28.61 0.17
CA ALA A 455 -12.89 27.35 0.83
C ALA A 455 -13.52 26.29 -0.12
N ALA A 456 -14.15 26.75 -1.20
CA ALA A 456 -14.81 25.88 -2.18
C ALA A 456 -13.85 25.37 -3.27
N TRP A 457 -12.77 26.08 -3.57
CA TRP A 457 -11.90 25.78 -4.69
C TRP A 457 -10.48 25.41 -4.25
N ARG A 458 -9.96 24.34 -4.83
CA ARG A 458 -8.55 23.97 -4.78
C ARG A 458 -8.05 23.68 -6.19
N LEU A 459 -7.02 24.39 -6.61
CA LEU A 459 -6.28 24.13 -7.85
C LEU A 459 -4.92 23.54 -7.49
N TYR A 460 -4.45 22.58 -8.25
CA TYR A 460 -3.14 21.98 -8.00
C TYR A 460 -2.41 21.60 -9.28
N ALA A 461 -1.09 21.66 -9.19
CA ALA A 461 -0.19 21.20 -10.24
C ALA A 461 0.99 20.47 -9.61
N SER A 462 1.47 19.44 -10.27
CA SER A 462 2.66 18.70 -9.82
C SER A 462 3.49 18.19 -10.97
N TRP A 463 4.80 18.14 -10.73
CA TRP A 463 5.77 17.41 -11.55
C TRP A 463 6.70 16.65 -10.63
N ASN A 464 6.83 15.34 -10.84
CA ASN A 464 7.70 14.49 -10.02
C ASN A 464 8.36 13.43 -10.88
N ARG A 465 9.63 13.15 -10.62
CA ARG A 465 10.33 11.96 -11.11
C ARG A 465 10.26 10.86 -10.05
N SER A 466 10.15 9.64 -10.53
CA SER A 466 10.14 8.44 -9.68
C SER A 466 10.84 7.27 -10.37
N LEU A 467 11.14 6.24 -9.59
CA LEU A 467 11.73 5.00 -10.08
C LEU A 467 11.05 3.79 -9.47
N ARG A 468 11.21 2.66 -10.15
CA ARG A 468 10.98 1.31 -9.62
C ARG A 468 12.20 0.45 -9.91
N LEU A 469 12.70 -0.24 -8.91
CA LEU A 469 13.73 -1.26 -9.09
C LEU A 469 13.10 -2.55 -9.61
N PRO A 470 13.75 -3.30 -10.52
CA PRO A 470 13.28 -4.62 -10.92
C PRO A 470 13.10 -5.52 -9.70
N SER A 471 12.04 -6.31 -9.66
CA SER A 471 11.84 -7.35 -8.65
C SER A 471 12.85 -8.49 -8.85
N PHE A 472 13.05 -9.34 -7.84
CA PHE A 472 13.88 -10.52 -8.03
C PHE A 472 13.26 -11.51 -9.04
N THR A 473 11.94 -11.49 -9.20
CA THR A 473 11.25 -12.23 -10.27
C THR A 473 11.62 -11.69 -11.65
N ASP A 474 11.58 -10.37 -11.86
CA ASP A 474 11.99 -9.75 -13.13
C ASP A 474 13.43 -10.09 -13.52
N LEU A 475 14.31 -10.22 -12.52
CA LEU A 475 15.73 -10.49 -12.74
C LEU A 475 16.03 -11.96 -13.01
N TRP A 476 15.33 -12.88 -12.33
CA TRP A 476 15.80 -14.27 -12.21
C TRP A 476 14.80 -15.33 -12.62
N TYR A 477 13.50 -14.99 -12.78
CA TYR A 477 12.48 -15.99 -13.08
C TYR A 477 12.72 -16.65 -14.42
N LYS A 478 12.52 -17.97 -14.49
CA LYS A 478 12.62 -18.73 -15.73
C LYS A 478 11.51 -19.76 -15.82
N SER A 479 10.78 -19.69 -16.92
CA SER A 479 9.75 -20.65 -17.31
C SER A 479 9.88 -20.97 -18.79
N PRO A 480 9.12 -21.92 -19.34
CA PRO A 480 9.12 -22.19 -20.79
C PRO A 480 8.73 -20.98 -21.67
N THR A 481 8.00 -20.01 -21.10
CA THR A 481 7.44 -18.87 -21.85
C THR A 481 8.00 -17.51 -21.42
N GLN A 482 8.74 -17.45 -20.32
CA GLN A 482 9.28 -16.20 -19.75
C GLN A 482 10.70 -16.42 -19.23
N GLU A 483 11.56 -15.44 -19.42
CA GLU A 483 12.92 -15.45 -18.91
C GLU A 483 13.27 -14.07 -18.33
N GLY A 484 13.65 -14.05 -17.05
CA GLY A 484 14.14 -12.88 -16.34
C GLY A 484 15.46 -12.38 -16.93
N ASN A 485 15.76 -11.11 -16.71
CA ASN A 485 16.95 -10.47 -17.24
C ASN A 485 17.70 -9.69 -16.15
N VAL A 486 18.87 -10.18 -15.75
CA VAL A 486 19.75 -9.54 -14.75
C VAL A 486 20.33 -8.20 -15.19
N GLY A 487 20.26 -7.87 -16.48
CA GLY A 487 20.69 -6.59 -17.04
C GLY A 487 19.63 -5.49 -17.03
N LEU A 488 18.44 -5.74 -16.44
CA LEU A 488 17.37 -4.75 -16.36
C LEU A 488 17.85 -3.51 -15.60
N ARG A 489 17.45 -2.35 -16.13
CA ARG A 489 17.62 -1.05 -15.47
C ARG A 489 16.37 -0.69 -14.69
N PRO A 490 16.47 0.18 -13.69
CA PRO A 490 15.28 0.72 -13.04
C PRO A 490 14.33 1.35 -14.05
N GLU A 491 13.05 1.10 -13.88
CA GLU A 491 12.03 1.91 -14.56
C GLU A 491 12.10 3.33 -14.02
N GLU A 492 12.02 4.31 -14.89
CA GLU A 492 11.96 5.71 -14.51
C GLU A 492 10.69 6.36 -15.06
N ASN A 493 10.07 7.21 -14.27
CA ASN A 493 8.86 7.93 -14.62
C ASN A 493 9.05 9.43 -14.41
N SER A 494 8.58 10.21 -15.35
CA SER A 494 8.38 11.66 -15.23
C SER A 494 6.88 11.93 -15.36
N ALA A 495 6.26 12.35 -14.27
CA ALA A 495 4.82 12.50 -14.17
C ALA A 495 4.42 13.96 -13.94
N TRP A 496 3.51 14.47 -14.76
CA TRP A 496 2.85 15.76 -14.61
C TRP A 496 1.39 15.56 -14.27
N ARG A 497 0.89 16.38 -13.39
CA ARG A 497 -0.52 16.35 -12.99
C ARG A 497 -1.02 17.76 -12.76
N VAL A 498 -2.24 18.04 -13.22
CA VAL A 498 -2.97 19.26 -12.91
C VAL A 498 -4.40 18.89 -12.53
N GLY A 499 -5.00 19.68 -11.66
CA GLY A 499 -6.39 19.43 -11.29
C GLY A 499 -7.05 20.62 -10.60
N ALA A 500 -8.36 20.50 -10.48
CA ALA A 500 -9.24 21.45 -9.83
C ALA A 500 -10.31 20.68 -9.04
N ASP A 501 -10.41 20.95 -7.75
CA ASP A 501 -11.46 20.44 -6.88
C ASP A 501 -12.40 21.60 -6.54
N PHE A 502 -13.69 21.40 -6.72
CA PHE A 502 -14.76 22.28 -6.26
C PHE A 502 -15.63 21.52 -5.27
N THR A 503 -15.81 22.06 -4.08
CA THR A 503 -16.67 21.48 -3.04
C THR A 503 -17.61 22.52 -2.51
N SER A 504 -18.92 22.30 -2.74
CA SER A 504 -20.02 23.10 -2.17
C SER A 504 -21.17 22.14 -1.90
N ARG A 505 -21.81 22.26 -0.72
CA ARG A 505 -22.97 21.40 -0.43
C ARG A 505 -24.13 21.69 -1.40
N PRO A 506 -24.72 20.69 -2.08
CA PRO A 506 -24.49 19.24 -1.98
C PRO A 506 -23.52 18.65 -3.03
N VAL A 507 -22.72 19.46 -3.73
CA VAL A 507 -21.96 19.06 -4.92
C VAL A 507 -20.45 19.07 -4.66
N THR A 508 -19.77 17.99 -5.01
CA THR A 508 -18.30 17.93 -5.14
C THR A 508 -17.94 17.56 -6.57
N LEU A 509 -17.14 18.41 -7.22
CA LEU A 509 -16.61 18.17 -8.56
C LEU A 509 -15.09 18.08 -8.47
N ARG A 510 -14.51 17.08 -9.11
CA ARG A 510 -13.06 16.91 -9.23
C ARG A 510 -12.69 16.74 -10.69
N PHE A 511 -11.82 17.59 -11.15
CA PHE A 511 -11.18 17.47 -12.46
C PHE A 511 -9.70 17.22 -12.27
N LYS A 512 -9.16 16.21 -12.95
CA LYS A 512 -7.71 15.99 -13.01
C LYS A 512 -7.28 15.51 -14.38
N ALA A 513 -6.15 16.02 -14.83
CA ALA A 513 -5.43 15.54 -15.99
C ALA A 513 -4.01 15.13 -15.59
N ARG A 514 -3.51 14.08 -16.23
CA ARG A 514 -2.16 13.58 -16.00
C ARG A 514 -1.48 13.25 -17.31
N TYR A 515 -0.16 13.41 -17.31
CA TYR A 515 0.71 12.93 -18.34
C TYR A 515 1.90 12.23 -17.68
N GLN A 516 2.26 11.06 -18.19
CA GLN A 516 3.37 10.25 -17.68
C GLN A 516 4.25 9.82 -18.85
N ARG A 517 5.57 9.90 -18.63
CA ARG A 517 6.58 9.39 -19.56
C ARG A 517 7.46 8.39 -18.83
N GLY A 518 7.24 7.11 -19.09
CA GLY A 518 8.07 6.02 -18.59
C GLY A 518 9.25 5.71 -19.52
N THR A 519 10.36 5.30 -18.95
CA THR A 519 11.53 4.77 -19.65
C THR A 519 12.00 3.50 -18.96
N HIS A 520 12.59 2.56 -19.72
CA HIS A 520 13.04 1.25 -19.25
C HIS A 520 11.90 0.44 -18.60
N MET A 521 10.68 0.58 -19.14
CA MET A 521 9.54 -0.16 -18.63
C MET A 521 9.75 -1.66 -18.78
N ILE A 522 9.40 -2.41 -17.73
CA ILE A 522 9.51 -3.87 -17.64
C ILE A 522 8.11 -4.43 -17.93
N ASP A 523 8.03 -5.27 -18.97
CA ASP A 523 6.79 -5.92 -19.42
C ASP A 523 6.74 -7.39 -18.98
#